data_93ad847d83f3e541f0f27e502f2eefb2
#
_entry.id   93ad847d83f3e541f0f27e502f2eefb2
#
_cell.length_a   1.000
_cell.length_b   1.000
_cell.length_c   1.000
_cell.angle_alpha   90.00
_cell.angle_beta   90.00
_cell.angle_gamma   90.00
#
_symmetry.space_group_name_H-M   'P 1'
#
loop_
_entity.id
_entity.type
_entity.pdbx_description
1 polymer ?
#
loop_
_entity_poly.entity_id
_entity_poly.type
_entity_poly.pdbx_seq_one_letter_code
_entity_poly.pdbx_strand_id
1 'polypeptide(L)'
;MLKIRRYQASDHNEVWNLHNLALDQVGANAGSGAQDNDLHTIEETYLSDKGEFLTGFCKEKLVAIGALQRISDDKAEIKRMLVHPNFQRRGFGQTILNRLEMRAIDLGYKILCLDTTVQQIAARKLYEKNGYCEIERQQISGFDVIFFEKRL
;
A
#
# COMPACT_ATOMS: atom_id res chain seq x y z
N MET A 1 15.05 -0.44 13.27
CA MET A 1 15.44 -0.19 11.86
C MET A 1 14.65 -1.08 10.93
N LEU A 2 14.07 -0.51 9.90
CA LEU A 2 13.26 -1.26 8.94
C LEU A 2 14.15 -1.81 7.81
N LYS A 3 14.07 -3.12 7.58
CA LYS A 3 14.74 -3.75 6.44
C LYS A 3 13.69 -4.06 5.38
N ILE A 4 13.85 -3.48 4.19
CA ILE A 4 12.88 -3.60 3.10
C ILE A 4 13.42 -4.51 2.02
N ARG A 5 12.60 -5.43 1.54
CA ARG A 5 12.90 -6.24 0.36
C ARG A 5 11.62 -6.56 -0.41
N ARG A 6 11.81 -7.08 -1.61
CA ARG A 6 10.66 -7.53 -2.42
C ARG A 6 10.03 -8.77 -1.79
N TYR A 7 8.71 -8.87 -1.91
CA TYR A 7 7.91 -10.00 -1.49
C TYR A 7 8.46 -11.31 -2.03
N GLN A 8 8.44 -12.34 -1.20
CA GLN A 8 8.72 -13.73 -1.55
C GLN A 8 7.51 -14.59 -1.18
N ALA A 9 7.31 -15.71 -1.88
CA ALA A 9 6.15 -16.59 -1.64
C ALA A 9 6.02 -17.02 -0.18
N SER A 10 7.13 -17.20 0.53
CA SER A 10 7.14 -17.57 1.94
C SER A 10 6.58 -16.48 2.86
N ASP A 11 6.40 -15.26 2.37
CA ASP A 11 5.86 -14.14 3.17
C ASP A 11 4.33 -14.11 3.19
N HIS A 12 3.66 -14.94 2.41
CA HIS A 12 2.21 -14.83 2.18
C HIS A 12 1.39 -14.80 3.47
N ASN A 13 1.65 -15.72 4.40
CA ASN A 13 0.87 -15.78 5.64
C ASN A 13 1.06 -14.54 6.51
N GLU A 14 2.29 -14.04 6.60
CA GLU A 14 2.59 -12.84 7.38
C GLU A 14 1.96 -11.59 6.74
N VAL A 15 1.98 -11.49 5.42
CA VAL A 15 1.33 -10.39 4.70
C VAL A 15 -0.18 -10.41 4.94
N TRP A 16 -0.81 -11.57 4.83
CA TRP A 16 -2.24 -11.71 5.05
C TRP A 16 -2.62 -11.32 6.49
N ASN A 17 -1.87 -11.79 7.47
CA ASN A 17 -2.12 -11.46 8.87
C ASN A 17 -1.94 -9.97 9.13
N LEU A 18 -0.91 -9.35 8.57
CA LEU A 18 -0.68 -7.91 8.73
C LEU A 18 -1.82 -7.10 8.12
N HIS A 19 -2.29 -7.48 6.94
CA HIS A 19 -3.40 -6.82 6.27
C HIS A 19 -4.64 -6.77 7.17
N ASN A 20 -5.05 -7.92 7.71
CA ASN A 20 -6.23 -7.97 8.55
C ASN A 20 -6.05 -7.21 9.86
N LEU A 21 -4.91 -7.36 10.51
CA LEU A 21 -4.63 -6.71 11.78
C LEU A 21 -4.62 -5.18 11.65
N ALA A 22 -3.97 -4.66 10.62
CA ALA A 22 -3.86 -3.22 10.42
C ALA A 22 -5.19 -2.57 10.06
N LEU A 23 -6.00 -3.22 9.22
CA LEU A 23 -7.31 -2.70 8.85
C LEU A 23 -8.33 -2.82 9.99
N ASP A 24 -8.27 -3.88 10.78
CA ASP A 24 -9.14 -4.04 11.96
C ASP A 24 -8.90 -2.92 12.97
N GLN A 25 -7.65 -2.50 13.14
CA GLN A 25 -7.30 -1.42 14.07
C GLN A 25 -8.06 -0.12 13.79
N VAL A 26 -8.30 0.20 12.52
CA VAL A 26 -8.94 1.46 12.12
C VAL A 26 -10.39 1.26 11.65
N GLY A 27 -10.94 0.06 11.80
CA GLY A 27 -12.30 -0.24 11.39
C GLY A 27 -12.50 -0.22 9.88
N ALA A 28 -11.45 -0.44 9.10
CA ALA A 28 -11.48 -0.38 7.65
C ALA A 28 -11.48 -1.76 6.98
N ASN A 29 -11.54 -2.84 7.76
CA ASN A 29 -11.57 -4.19 7.20
C ASN A 29 -12.99 -4.55 6.78
N ALA A 30 -13.21 -4.75 5.49
CA ALA A 30 -14.51 -5.12 4.92
C ALA A 30 -14.77 -6.64 4.97
N GLY A 31 -13.90 -7.40 5.65
CA GLY A 31 -13.98 -8.86 5.68
C GLY A 31 -13.27 -9.48 4.49
N SER A 32 -13.16 -10.81 4.50
CA SER A 32 -12.56 -11.56 3.39
C SER A 32 -13.51 -11.58 2.19
N GLY A 33 -12.98 -11.42 0.98
CA GLY A 33 -13.77 -11.44 -0.23
C GLY A 33 -12.93 -11.17 -1.47
N ALA A 34 -13.60 -10.95 -2.59
CA ALA A 34 -12.95 -10.74 -3.89
C ALA A 34 -12.02 -9.51 -3.88
N GLN A 35 -12.30 -8.52 -3.05
CA GLN A 35 -11.46 -7.32 -2.94
C GLN A 35 -10.05 -7.62 -2.43
N ASP A 36 -9.83 -8.79 -1.82
CA ASP A 36 -8.52 -9.18 -1.27
C ASP A 36 -7.84 -10.28 -2.11
N ASN A 37 -8.38 -10.64 -3.26
CA ASN A 37 -7.81 -11.71 -4.09
C ASN A 37 -6.39 -11.39 -4.54
N ASP A 38 -6.02 -10.13 -4.72
CA ASP A 38 -4.68 -9.72 -5.10
C ASP A 38 -3.63 -10.17 -4.08
N LEU A 39 -3.98 -10.25 -2.79
CA LEU A 39 -3.05 -10.71 -1.75
C LEU A 39 -2.78 -12.22 -1.82
N HIS A 40 -3.58 -12.96 -2.57
CA HIS A 40 -3.35 -14.39 -2.80
C HIS A 40 -2.68 -14.66 -4.15
N THR A 41 -2.44 -13.61 -4.96
CA THR A 41 -1.81 -13.71 -6.28
C THR A 41 -0.79 -12.58 -6.48
N ILE A 42 0.02 -12.31 -5.45
CA ILE A 42 0.92 -11.15 -5.43
C ILE A 42 1.90 -11.17 -6.60
N GLU A 43 2.46 -12.35 -6.91
CA GLU A 43 3.45 -12.46 -7.98
C GLU A 43 2.84 -12.11 -9.33
N GLU A 44 1.65 -12.65 -9.64
CA GLU A 44 0.98 -12.38 -10.90
C GLU A 44 0.43 -10.96 -10.96
N THR A 45 -0.12 -10.46 -9.86
CA THR A 45 -0.78 -9.16 -9.82
C THR A 45 0.20 -7.99 -9.82
N TYR A 46 1.29 -8.11 -9.06
CA TYR A 46 2.20 -6.99 -8.84
C TYR A 46 3.58 -7.18 -9.45
N LEU A 47 4.15 -8.39 -9.42
CA LEU A 47 5.56 -8.57 -9.75
C LEU A 47 5.80 -8.92 -11.22
N SER A 48 4.77 -9.24 -11.98
CA SER A 48 4.90 -9.68 -13.36
C SER A 48 4.68 -8.61 -14.42
N ASP A 49 4.21 -7.39 -14.05
CA ASP A 49 3.82 -6.37 -15.02
C ASP A 49 4.18 -4.96 -14.54
N LYS A 50 5.48 -4.68 -14.44
CA LYS A 50 6.00 -3.35 -14.06
C LYS A 50 5.41 -2.84 -12.74
N GLY A 51 5.20 -3.72 -11.81
CA GLY A 51 4.73 -3.39 -10.48
C GLY A 51 5.79 -3.71 -9.43
N GLU A 52 5.40 -3.63 -8.19
CA GLU A 52 6.26 -3.94 -7.05
C GLU A 52 5.43 -4.36 -5.86
N PHE A 53 5.98 -5.19 -5.01
CA PHE A 53 5.41 -5.48 -3.70
C PHE A 53 6.55 -5.54 -2.69
N LEU A 54 6.56 -4.60 -1.75
CA LEU A 54 7.61 -4.47 -0.76
C LEU A 54 7.15 -4.99 0.60
N THR A 55 8.06 -5.68 1.27
CA THR A 55 7.88 -6.14 2.65
C THR A 55 8.94 -5.49 3.52
N GLY A 56 8.55 -5.01 4.69
CA GLY A 56 9.45 -4.39 5.65
C GLY A 56 9.51 -5.18 6.93
N PHE A 57 10.72 -5.46 7.39
CA PHE A 57 10.98 -6.28 8.56
C PHE A 57 11.69 -5.50 9.65
N CYS A 58 11.27 -5.72 10.88
CA CYS A 58 11.95 -5.23 12.07
C CYS A 58 12.31 -6.44 12.92
N LYS A 59 13.61 -6.73 13.06
CA LYS A 59 14.10 -7.91 13.78
C LYS A 59 13.40 -9.20 13.32
N GLU A 60 13.41 -9.44 12.02
CA GLU A 60 12.84 -10.63 11.38
C GLU A 60 11.32 -10.73 11.42
N LYS A 61 10.63 -9.75 12.00
CA LYS A 61 9.17 -9.69 11.97
C LYS A 61 8.69 -8.80 10.84
N LEU A 62 7.77 -9.27 10.02
CA LEU A 62 7.15 -8.49 8.97
C LEU A 62 6.20 -7.46 9.61
N VAL A 63 6.49 -6.17 9.46
CA VAL A 63 5.74 -5.10 10.12
C VAL A 63 5.19 -4.05 9.17
N ALA A 64 5.57 -4.07 7.89
CA ALA A 64 5.08 -3.09 6.92
C ALA A 64 5.03 -3.71 5.53
N ILE A 65 4.07 -3.27 4.73
CA ILE A 65 3.97 -3.62 3.32
C ILE A 65 3.56 -2.41 2.49
N GLY A 66 3.81 -2.49 1.19
CA GLY A 66 3.31 -1.52 0.22
C GLY A 66 3.50 -2.07 -1.18
N ALA A 67 2.61 -1.70 -2.10
CA ALA A 67 2.60 -2.24 -3.44
C ALA A 67 2.42 -1.16 -4.49
N LEU A 68 2.88 -1.47 -5.70
CA LEU A 68 2.74 -0.65 -6.88
C LEU A 68 2.14 -1.52 -7.99
N GLN A 69 1.01 -1.10 -8.56
CA GLN A 69 0.35 -1.81 -9.64
C GLN A 69 0.22 -0.93 -10.87
N ARG A 70 0.58 -1.48 -12.03
CA ARG A 70 0.43 -0.76 -13.30
C ARG A 70 -1.05 -0.54 -13.61
N ILE A 71 -1.38 0.70 -14.00
CA ILE A 71 -2.71 1.06 -14.52
C ILE A 71 -2.63 1.29 -16.03
N SER A 72 -1.60 2.01 -16.47
CA SER A 72 -1.31 2.29 -17.89
C SER A 72 0.20 2.47 -18.05
N ASP A 73 0.65 2.82 -19.25
CA ASP A 73 2.07 3.06 -19.48
C ASP A 73 2.62 4.21 -18.63
N ASP A 74 1.79 5.22 -18.34
CA ASP A 74 2.21 6.42 -17.61
C ASP A 74 1.77 6.43 -16.15
N LYS A 75 0.88 5.53 -15.72
CA LYS A 75 0.21 5.62 -14.43
C LYS A 75 0.28 4.31 -13.66
N ALA A 76 0.62 4.40 -12.38
CA ALA A 76 0.59 3.27 -11.47
C ALA A 76 -0.17 3.63 -10.20
N GLU A 77 -0.66 2.61 -9.52
CA GLU A 77 -1.43 2.76 -8.29
C GLU A 77 -0.62 2.24 -7.10
N ILE A 78 -0.53 3.06 -6.05
CA ILE A 78 -0.01 2.63 -4.76
C ILE A 78 -1.12 1.87 -4.03
N LYS A 79 -0.83 0.66 -3.59
CA LYS A 79 -1.80 -0.21 -2.92
C LYS A 79 -1.18 -0.87 -1.70
N ARG A 80 -2.02 -1.32 -0.79
CA ARG A 80 -1.62 -2.15 0.34
C ARG A 80 -0.56 -1.52 1.24
N MET A 81 -0.61 -0.21 1.41
CA MET A 81 0.26 0.52 2.33
C MET A 81 -0.23 0.30 3.76
N LEU A 82 0.43 -0.56 4.50
CA LEU A 82 0.04 -0.90 5.87
C LEU A 82 1.27 -1.01 6.77
N VAL A 83 1.12 -0.58 8.02
CA VAL A 83 2.12 -0.74 9.07
C VAL A 83 1.46 -1.40 10.28
N HIS A 84 2.14 -2.40 10.84
CA HIS A 84 1.67 -3.10 12.04
C HIS A 84 1.35 -2.09 13.16
N PRO A 85 0.22 -2.25 13.87
CA PRO A 85 -0.21 -1.29 14.89
C PRO A 85 0.87 -0.93 15.92
N ASN A 86 1.67 -1.91 16.35
CA ASN A 86 2.71 -1.69 17.36
C ASN A 86 3.98 -1.04 16.80
N PHE A 87 4.05 -0.80 15.49
CA PHE A 87 5.23 -0.25 14.83
C PHE A 87 4.93 1.06 14.09
N GLN A 88 3.76 1.62 14.30
CA GLN A 88 3.38 2.91 13.71
C GLN A 88 4.10 4.06 14.41
N ARG A 89 4.09 5.24 13.77
CA ARG A 89 4.74 6.47 14.25
C ARG A 89 6.26 6.36 14.34
N ARG A 90 6.86 5.46 13.55
CA ARG A 90 8.32 5.30 13.46
C ARG A 90 8.86 5.67 12.08
N GLY A 91 8.01 6.21 11.21
CA GLY A 91 8.39 6.58 9.85
C GLY A 91 8.45 5.42 8.86
N PHE A 92 7.94 4.25 9.21
CA PHE A 92 8.01 3.07 8.34
C PHE A 92 7.14 3.23 7.09
N GLY A 93 5.94 3.79 7.23
CA GLY A 93 5.09 4.09 6.08
C GLY A 93 5.76 5.05 5.09
N GLN A 94 6.40 6.09 5.62
CA GLN A 94 7.14 7.04 4.79
C GLN A 94 8.29 6.34 4.04
N THR A 95 9.01 5.45 4.71
CA THR A 95 10.12 4.73 4.09
C THR A 95 9.63 3.82 2.95
N ILE A 96 8.54 3.09 3.17
CA ILE A 96 7.93 2.25 2.12
C ILE A 96 7.48 3.12 0.96
N LEU A 97 6.78 4.23 1.23
CA LEU A 97 6.28 5.12 0.19
C LEU A 97 7.42 5.67 -0.66
N ASN A 98 8.50 6.12 -0.02
CA ASN A 98 9.67 6.63 -0.74
C ASN A 98 10.25 5.58 -1.70
N ARG A 99 10.34 4.33 -1.25
CA ARG A 99 10.86 3.24 -2.08
C ARG A 99 9.93 2.94 -3.26
N LEU A 100 8.62 2.97 -3.05
CA LEU A 100 7.66 2.78 -4.13
C LEU A 100 7.71 3.91 -5.14
N GLU A 101 7.85 5.16 -4.69
CA GLU A 101 7.95 6.31 -5.59
C GLU A 101 9.23 6.24 -6.44
N MET A 102 10.35 5.88 -5.82
CA MET A 102 11.59 5.68 -6.57
C MET A 102 11.45 4.58 -7.62
N ARG A 103 10.81 3.47 -7.24
CA ARG A 103 10.58 2.37 -8.18
C ARG A 103 9.68 2.81 -9.33
N ALA A 104 8.64 3.57 -9.05
CA ALA A 104 7.74 4.09 -10.07
C ALA A 104 8.48 4.98 -11.08
N ILE A 105 9.35 5.85 -10.59
CA ILE A 105 10.18 6.71 -11.45
C ILE A 105 11.10 5.84 -12.32
N ASP A 106 11.77 4.86 -11.74
CA ASP A 106 12.66 3.95 -12.47
C ASP A 106 11.92 3.17 -13.56
N LEU A 107 10.66 2.83 -13.32
CA LEU A 107 9.83 2.11 -14.28
C LEU A 107 9.21 3.02 -15.35
N GLY A 108 9.39 4.33 -15.25
CA GLY A 108 8.92 5.29 -16.25
C GLY A 108 7.52 5.84 -16.02
N TYR A 109 6.92 5.60 -14.87
CA TYR A 109 5.61 6.17 -14.55
C TYR A 109 5.72 7.67 -14.32
N LYS A 110 4.68 8.39 -14.69
CA LYS A 110 4.59 9.86 -14.55
C LYS A 110 3.56 10.29 -13.53
N ILE A 111 2.61 9.41 -13.23
CA ILE A 111 1.50 9.68 -12.32
C ILE A 111 1.34 8.51 -11.37
N LEU A 112 1.20 8.80 -10.08
CA LEU A 112 0.79 7.83 -9.09
C LEU A 112 -0.61 8.18 -8.60
N CYS A 113 -1.45 7.16 -8.43
CA CYS A 113 -2.76 7.29 -7.82
C CYS A 113 -2.88 6.33 -6.66
N LEU A 114 -3.82 6.58 -5.78
CA LEU A 114 -4.15 5.69 -4.68
C LEU A 114 -5.52 6.04 -4.13
N ASP A 115 -6.09 5.13 -3.37
CA ASP A 115 -7.26 5.42 -2.58
C ASP A 115 -7.06 4.96 -1.14
N THR A 116 -7.81 5.56 -0.23
CA THR A 116 -7.82 5.16 1.17
C THR A 116 -9.19 5.53 1.76
N THR A 117 -9.57 4.85 2.85
CA THR A 117 -10.82 5.19 3.52
C THR A 117 -10.63 6.37 4.45
N VAL A 118 -11.72 7.08 4.77
CA VAL A 118 -11.66 8.21 5.70
C VAL A 118 -11.21 7.79 7.09
N GLN A 119 -11.40 6.52 7.48
CA GLN A 119 -10.97 5.99 8.78
C GLN A 119 -9.44 5.89 8.90
N GLN A 120 -8.73 5.78 7.78
CA GLN A 120 -7.29 5.63 7.76
C GLN A 120 -6.59 6.99 7.85
N ILE A 121 -6.75 7.66 9.00
CA ILE A 121 -6.29 9.04 9.20
C ILE A 121 -4.78 9.19 9.02
N ALA A 122 -3.99 8.26 9.55
CA ALA A 122 -2.54 8.31 9.43
C ALA A 122 -2.09 8.19 7.97
N ALA A 123 -2.75 7.32 7.20
CA ALA A 123 -2.46 7.17 5.77
C ALA A 123 -2.80 8.43 4.99
N ARG A 124 -3.97 9.03 5.28
CA ARG A 124 -4.38 10.29 4.63
C ARG A 124 -3.35 11.39 4.86
N LYS A 125 -2.90 11.55 6.10
CA LYS A 125 -1.89 12.56 6.45
C LYS A 125 -0.56 12.29 5.73
N LEU A 126 -0.17 11.03 5.64
CA LEU A 126 1.05 10.64 4.94
C LEU A 126 0.98 11.06 3.46
N TYR A 127 -0.13 10.75 2.78
CA TYR A 127 -0.28 11.06 1.36
C TYR A 127 -0.35 12.57 1.13
N GLU A 128 -1.13 13.29 1.90
CA GLU A 128 -1.24 14.75 1.79
C GLU A 128 0.12 15.43 2.01
N LYS A 129 0.87 14.98 3.00
CA LYS A 129 2.22 15.48 3.30
C LYS A 129 3.19 15.26 2.14
N ASN A 130 2.99 14.20 1.36
CA ASN A 130 3.89 13.83 0.28
C ASN A 130 3.41 14.32 -1.10
N GLY A 131 2.45 15.24 -1.13
CA GLY A 131 2.05 15.90 -2.37
C GLY A 131 0.94 15.22 -3.14
N TYR A 132 0.28 14.23 -2.55
CA TYR A 132 -0.90 13.62 -3.16
C TYR A 132 -2.09 14.55 -2.96
N CYS A 133 -2.83 14.81 -4.04
CA CYS A 133 -3.99 15.70 -4.02
C CYS A 133 -5.27 14.88 -4.16
N GLU A 134 -6.26 15.20 -3.35
CA GLU A 134 -7.57 14.55 -3.44
C GLU A 134 -8.25 14.93 -4.76
N ILE A 135 -8.76 13.91 -5.49
CA ILE A 135 -9.45 14.14 -6.77
C ILE A 135 -10.93 13.81 -6.70
N GLU A 136 -11.35 12.86 -5.87
CA GLU A 136 -12.77 12.54 -5.69
C GLU A 136 -12.99 11.69 -4.45
N ARG A 137 -14.28 11.52 -4.07
CA ARG A 137 -14.71 10.62 -3.00
C ARG A 137 -15.86 9.77 -3.50
N GLN A 138 -15.93 8.51 -3.03
CA GLN A 138 -16.99 7.57 -3.35
C GLN A 138 -17.31 6.71 -2.14
N GLN A 139 -18.53 6.17 -2.08
CA GLN A 139 -18.87 5.10 -1.13
C GLN A 139 -18.66 3.75 -1.81
N ILE A 140 -17.80 2.91 -1.22
CA ILE A 140 -17.49 1.59 -1.74
C ILE A 140 -17.55 0.61 -0.58
N SER A 141 -18.37 -0.44 -0.71
CA SER A 141 -18.53 -1.49 0.30
C SER A 141 -18.79 -0.95 1.72
N GLY A 142 -19.57 0.12 1.80
CA GLY A 142 -19.95 0.74 3.09
C GLY A 142 -18.91 1.69 3.66
N PHE A 143 -17.81 1.96 2.94
CA PHE A 143 -16.77 2.89 3.37
C PHE A 143 -16.76 4.14 2.51
N ASP A 144 -16.46 5.29 3.13
CA ASP A 144 -16.16 6.52 2.39
C ASP A 144 -14.70 6.44 1.93
N VAL A 145 -14.49 6.42 0.61
CA VAL A 145 -13.19 6.25 -0.01
C VAL A 145 -12.75 7.55 -0.66
N ILE A 146 -11.51 7.96 -0.41
CA ILE A 146 -10.90 9.16 -0.98
C ILE A 146 -9.87 8.74 -2.01
N PHE A 147 -9.94 9.31 -3.20
CA PHE A 147 -9.00 9.05 -4.29
C PHE A 147 -8.01 10.21 -4.41
N PHE A 148 -6.74 9.88 -4.48
CA PHE A 148 -5.62 10.83 -4.56
C PHE A 148 -4.77 10.59 -5.80
N GLU A 149 -4.11 11.66 -6.26
CA GLU A 149 -3.15 11.60 -7.37
C GLU A 149 -1.94 12.46 -7.09
N LYS A 150 -0.79 12.05 -7.64
CA LYS A 150 0.46 12.82 -7.60
C LYS A 150 1.19 12.68 -8.92
N ARG A 151 1.68 13.81 -9.47
CA ARG A 151 2.61 13.80 -10.60
C ARG A 151 4.04 13.61 -10.09
N LEU A 152 4.74 12.70 -10.74
CA LEU A 152 6.14 12.42 -10.40
C LEU A 152 7.08 13.37 -11.11
#